data_4e10e12aa072ef522a8803f82d67d499
#
_entry.id   4e10e12aa072ef522a8803f82d67d499
#
_cell.length_a   1.000
_cell.length_b   1.000
_cell.length_c   1.000
_cell.angle_alpha   90.00
_cell.angle_beta   90.00
_cell.angle_gamma   90.00
#
_symmetry.space_group_name_H-M   'P 1'
#
loop_
_entity.id
_entity.type
_entity.pdbx_description
1 polymer ?
#
loop_
_entity_poly.entity_id
_entity_poly.type
_entity_poly.pdbx_seq_one_letter_code
_entity_poly.pdbx_strand_id
1 'polypeptide(L)'
;MRIMQIKKLFLQNFRNYENESFTFSEGLNVLFGKNAQGKTNCAEAVFYLCTGASLRIRHDKQLIKMGADHAKITAEAQNRYGNVTIEALIYENKREIRVNGSKIAKNADLMGHINSVFFSPGELRLIQDGPDERRRFMNISISQTSPGSYTALLRYNKILDQRNSLLKDKDYALVLDTLPVWDEQLCKYAAVIIKKRVEFLEKLAPFAKDYHFLLTDGEEELVIRPDRKYEGSEEEIAEKLLGRLANNYEKDLRLGFTTVGPHRDDLDVLINGADAKAYASQGQMRTAALALKLAEVQIFKEISGEYPVLILDDVMSELDLKRRRKLLNCIRDMQTILTCTHTERVLYGAECNKIRIENGKIKD
;
A
#
# COMPACT_ATOMS: atom_id res chain seq x y z
N MET A 1 -15.38 20.98 4.99
CA MET A 1 -15.16 19.87 4.03
C MET A 1 -15.24 18.59 4.85
N ARG A 2 -16.02 17.58 4.46
CA ARG A 2 -16.04 16.31 5.23
C ARG A 2 -14.71 15.60 4.97
N ILE A 3 -14.07 15.12 6.02
CA ILE A 3 -12.76 14.44 5.96
C ILE A 3 -13.00 12.95 6.14
N MET A 4 -12.36 12.13 5.32
CA MET A 4 -12.31 10.68 5.54
C MET A 4 -11.58 10.42 6.86
N GLN A 5 -12.23 9.71 7.79
CA GLN A 5 -11.67 9.48 9.12
C GLN A 5 -12.17 8.19 9.75
N ILE A 6 -11.34 7.62 10.59
CA ILE A 6 -11.72 6.59 11.55
C ILE A 6 -12.00 7.29 12.87
N LYS A 7 -13.22 7.13 13.40
CA LYS A 7 -13.65 7.69 14.68
C LYS A 7 -13.30 6.78 15.85
N LYS A 8 -13.56 5.48 15.67
CA LYS A 8 -13.26 4.48 16.69
C LYS A 8 -12.69 3.22 16.07
N LEU A 9 -11.80 2.57 16.80
CA LEU A 9 -11.22 1.28 16.44
C LEU A 9 -11.33 0.34 17.65
N PHE A 10 -11.97 -0.81 17.47
CA PHE A 10 -12.08 -1.86 18.48
C PHE A 10 -11.23 -3.05 18.08
N LEU A 11 -10.38 -3.49 18.99
CA LEU A 11 -9.49 -4.63 18.81
C LEU A 11 -9.79 -5.69 19.85
N GLN A 12 -10.10 -6.90 19.41
CA GLN A 12 -10.31 -8.06 20.27
C GLN A 12 -9.41 -9.20 19.81
N ASN A 13 -8.59 -9.72 20.73
CA ASN A 13 -7.63 -10.80 20.48
C ASN A 13 -6.75 -10.56 19.24
N PHE A 14 -6.37 -9.31 19.02
CA PHE A 14 -5.56 -8.91 17.86
C PHE A 14 -4.12 -8.64 18.28
N ARG A 15 -3.17 -9.41 17.78
CA ARG A 15 -1.76 -9.28 18.12
C ARG A 15 -1.55 -9.39 19.65
N ASN A 16 -1.10 -8.29 20.28
CA ASN A 16 -0.93 -8.20 21.73
C ASN A 16 -2.15 -7.60 22.48
N TYR A 17 -3.17 -7.15 21.75
CA TYR A 17 -4.40 -6.61 22.34
C TYR A 17 -5.37 -7.73 22.71
N GLU A 18 -5.93 -7.65 23.90
CA GLU A 18 -6.98 -8.56 24.35
C GLU A 18 -8.36 -8.00 24.04
N ASN A 19 -8.63 -6.80 24.55
CA ASN A 19 -9.85 -6.07 24.26
C ASN A 19 -9.57 -4.58 24.48
N GLU A 20 -9.50 -3.80 23.41
CA GLU A 20 -9.15 -2.37 23.47
C GLU A 20 -9.98 -1.54 22.52
N SER A 21 -10.27 -0.29 22.92
CA SER A 21 -11.04 0.66 22.14
C SER A 21 -10.32 2.00 22.02
N PHE A 22 -10.01 2.40 20.79
CA PHE A 22 -9.37 3.66 20.47
C PHE A 22 -10.39 4.66 19.96
N THR A 23 -10.31 5.90 20.44
CA THR A 23 -11.06 7.04 19.89
C THR A 23 -10.06 8.00 19.25
N PHE A 24 -10.27 8.30 17.97
CA PHE A 24 -9.40 9.19 17.20
C PHE A 24 -10.08 10.53 16.95
N SER A 25 -9.27 11.60 16.90
CA SER A 25 -9.66 12.92 16.43
C SER A 25 -9.53 13.03 14.91
N GLU A 26 -10.12 14.05 14.32
CA GLU A 26 -10.05 14.32 12.86
C GLU A 26 -8.64 14.66 12.37
N GLY A 27 -7.80 15.22 13.24
CA GLY A 27 -6.42 15.62 12.93
C GLY A 27 -5.37 14.60 13.33
N LEU A 28 -4.33 15.10 13.99
CA LEU A 28 -3.17 14.31 14.41
C LEU A 28 -3.47 13.49 15.67
N ASN A 29 -3.34 12.18 15.57
CA ASN A 29 -3.44 11.22 16.69
C ASN A 29 -2.07 10.61 16.92
N VAL A 30 -1.57 10.68 18.13
CA VAL A 30 -0.22 10.20 18.47
C VAL A 30 -0.31 9.03 19.46
N LEU A 31 0.01 7.84 18.95
CA LEU A 31 0.17 6.62 19.74
C LEU A 31 1.60 6.60 20.29
N PHE A 32 1.77 6.71 21.61
CA PHE A 32 3.10 6.77 22.20
C PHE A 32 3.29 5.74 23.32
N GLY A 33 4.54 5.40 23.59
CA GLY A 33 4.94 4.42 24.60
C GLY A 33 6.21 3.68 24.19
N LYS A 34 6.76 2.86 25.09
CA LYS A 34 7.98 2.08 24.83
C LYS A 34 7.83 1.16 23.58
N ASN A 35 8.94 0.64 23.08
CA ASN A 35 8.90 -0.33 21.99
C ASN A 35 8.18 -1.62 22.39
N ALA A 36 7.60 -2.32 21.42
CA ALA A 36 6.84 -3.56 21.60
C ALA A 36 5.54 -3.45 22.44
N GLN A 37 5.03 -2.24 22.71
CA GLN A 37 3.80 -2.06 23.50
C GLN A 37 2.52 -2.23 22.70
N GLY A 38 2.57 -2.24 21.35
CA GLY A 38 1.39 -2.44 20.50
C GLY A 38 1.11 -1.30 19.51
N LYS A 39 1.82 -0.17 19.58
CA LYS A 39 1.59 1.01 18.71
C LYS A 39 1.48 0.63 17.22
N THR A 40 2.49 -0.04 16.69
CA THR A 40 2.50 -0.55 15.30
C THR A 40 1.36 -1.53 15.02
N ASN A 41 0.94 -2.34 16.03
CA ASN A 41 -0.17 -3.27 15.85
C ASN A 41 -1.52 -2.53 15.70
N CYS A 42 -1.73 -1.42 16.41
CA CYS A 42 -2.89 -0.55 16.20
C CYS A 42 -2.86 0.06 14.79
N ALA A 43 -1.73 0.60 14.37
CA ALA A 43 -1.54 1.13 13.01
C ALA A 43 -1.79 0.06 11.92
N GLU A 44 -1.30 -1.17 12.14
CA GLU A 44 -1.53 -2.32 11.27
C GLU A 44 -3.03 -2.69 11.18
N ALA A 45 -3.76 -2.64 12.28
CA ALA A 45 -5.20 -2.91 12.31
C ALA A 45 -5.99 -1.91 11.46
N VAL A 46 -5.65 -0.61 11.55
CA VAL A 46 -6.25 0.43 10.71
C VAL A 46 -6.01 0.14 9.24
N PHE A 47 -4.76 -0.11 8.86
CA PHE A 47 -4.41 -0.42 7.48
C PHE A 47 -5.09 -1.69 6.97
N TYR A 48 -5.19 -2.72 7.82
CA TYR A 48 -5.85 -3.98 7.48
C TYR A 48 -7.34 -3.77 7.15
N LEU A 49 -8.06 -2.94 7.92
CA LEU A 49 -9.46 -2.63 7.63
C LEU A 49 -9.65 -1.83 6.34
N CYS A 50 -8.66 -1.07 5.90
CA CYS A 50 -8.72 -0.32 4.63
C CYS A 50 -8.43 -1.20 3.40
N THR A 51 -7.57 -2.22 3.54
CA THR A 51 -7.01 -2.98 2.41
C THR A 51 -7.33 -4.47 2.42
N GLY A 52 -7.79 -4.99 3.55
CA GLY A 52 -7.98 -6.44 3.76
C GLY A 52 -6.67 -7.23 3.77
N ALA A 53 -5.52 -6.58 3.98
CA ALA A 53 -4.21 -7.22 4.00
C ALA A 53 -3.26 -6.51 4.98
N SER A 54 -2.34 -7.26 5.57
CA SER A 54 -1.24 -6.69 6.36
C SER A 54 -0.02 -6.46 5.49
N LEU A 55 0.73 -5.39 5.79
CA LEU A 55 2.04 -5.12 5.18
C LEU A 55 3.17 -5.98 5.77
N ARG A 56 2.95 -6.58 6.95
CA ARG A 56 3.99 -7.22 7.76
C ARG A 56 3.99 -8.75 7.71
N ILE A 57 2.87 -9.34 7.30
CA ILE A 57 2.68 -10.79 7.33
C ILE A 57 2.05 -11.30 6.04
N ARG A 58 2.22 -12.60 5.77
CA ARG A 58 1.61 -13.28 4.62
C ARG A 58 0.31 -14.02 4.96
N HIS A 59 0.14 -14.44 6.22
CA HIS A 59 -0.98 -15.26 6.66
C HIS A 59 -1.73 -14.58 7.79
N ASP A 60 -3.01 -14.30 7.58
CA ASP A 60 -3.87 -13.56 8.52
C ASP A 60 -3.95 -14.20 9.91
N LYS A 61 -3.75 -15.51 10.04
CA LYS A 61 -3.70 -16.19 11.35
C LYS A 61 -2.65 -15.62 12.30
N GLN A 62 -1.59 -15.00 11.78
CA GLN A 62 -0.55 -14.36 12.60
C GLN A 62 -1.03 -13.06 13.27
N LEU A 63 -2.22 -12.55 12.89
CA LEU A 63 -2.86 -11.41 13.55
C LEU A 63 -3.59 -11.82 14.84
N ILE A 64 -3.92 -13.10 14.99
CA ILE A 64 -4.63 -13.62 16.16
C ILE A 64 -3.67 -13.62 17.36
N LYS A 65 -4.17 -13.16 18.52
CA LYS A 65 -3.42 -13.20 19.77
C LYS A 65 -3.11 -14.64 20.14
N MET A 66 -1.89 -14.90 20.59
CA MET A 66 -1.48 -16.25 21.03
C MET A 66 -2.45 -16.79 22.09
N GLY A 67 -2.96 -18.01 21.87
CA GLY A 67 -3.93 -18.67 22.74
C GLY A 67 -5.40 -18.31 22.50
N ALA A 68 -5.71 -17.45 21.53
CA ALA A 68 -7.07 -17.14 21.15
C ALA A 68 -7.48 -17.88 19.84
N ASP A 69 -8.76 -18.21 19.72
CA ASP A 69 -9.30 -18.91 18.56
C ASP A 69 -9.55 -18.01 17.36
N HIS A 70 -9.74 -16.72 17.59
CA HIS A 70 -9.99 -15.72 16.55
C HIS A 70 -9.61 -14.32 17.01
N ALA A 71 -9.42 -13.43 16.05
CA ALA A 71 -9.32 -12.00 16.27
C ALA A 71 -10.48 -11.25 15.62
N LYS A 72 -10.90 -10.14 16.24
CA LYS A 72 -11.89 -9.23 15.69
C LYS A 72 -11.33 -7.81 15.68
N ILE A 73 -11.52 -7.14 14.55
CA ILE A 73 -11.18 -5.73 14.35
C ILE A 73 -12.43 -5.03 13.84
N THR A 74 -12.81 -3.90 14.47
CA THR A 74 -13.96 -3.11 14.01
C THR A 74 -13.59 -1.64 13.99
N ALA A 75 -13.86 -0.95 12.88
CA ALA A 75 -13.75 0.50 12.79
C ALA A 75 -15.11 1.14 12.53
N GLU A 76 -15.41 2.16 13.32
CA GLU A 76 -16.44 3.15 13.02
C GLU A 76 -15.75 4.33 12.33
N ALA A 77 -16.08 4.57 11.07
CA ALA A 77 -15.44 5.54 10.22
C ALA A 77 -16.46 6.42 9.50
N GLN A 78 -15.97 7.46 8.84
CA GLN A 78 -16.76 8.37 8.03
C GLN A 78 -15.99 8.70 6.75
N ASN A 79 -16.71 8.78 5.65
CA ASN A 79 -16.24 9.30 4.37
C ASN A 79 -17.26 10.30 3.82
N ARG A 80 -17.02 10.83 2.61
CA ARG A 80 -17.93 11.80 1.96
C ARG A 80 -19.37 11.30 1.80
N TYR A 81 -19.58 10.00 1.77
CA TYR A 81 -20.90 9.39 1.61
C TYR A 81 -21.63 9.18 2.94
N GLY A 82 -20.95 9.32 4.07
CA GLY A 82 -21.51 9.17 5.41
C GLY A 82 -20.71 8.26 6.32
N ASN A 83 -21.37 7.76 7.36
CA ASN A 83 -20.75 6.82 8.30
C ASN A 83 -20.64 5.42 7.65
N VAL A 84 -19.55 4.75 7.95
CA VAL A 84 -19.27 3.39 7.52
C VAL A 84 -18.69 2.59 8.69
N THR A 85 -19.17 1.37 8.87
CA THR A 85 -18.59 0.42 9.82
C THR A 85 -17.92 -0.70 9.04
N ILE A 86 -16.67 -0.97 9.34
CA ILE A 86 -15.90 -2.07 8.74
C ILE A 86 -15.51 -3.01 9.86
N GLU A 87 -15.80 -4.30 9.68
CA GLU A 87 -15.49 -5.35 10.63
C GLU A 87 -14.72 -6.47 9.95
N ALA A 88 -13.64 -6.94 10.57
CA ALA A 88 -12.91 -8.13 10.14
C ALA A 88 -12.88 -9.16 11.27
N LEU A 89 -13.34 -10.37 10.99
CA LEU A 89 -13.25 -11.56 11.83
C LEU A 89 -12.21 -12.49 11.21
N ILE A 90 -11.17 -12.78 11.95
CA ILE A 90 -10.01 -13.55 11.48
C ILE A 90 -9.90 -14.83 12.30
N TYR A 91 -9.97 -15.96 11.60
CA TYR A 91 -9.79 -17.31 12.15
C TYR A 91 -8.53 -17.94 11.59
N GLU A 92 -8.12 -19.07 12.10
CA GLU A 92 -6.90 -19.76 11.64
C GLU A 92 -6.84 -19.98 10.13
N ASN A 93 -7.95 -20.44 9.53
CA ASN A 93 -8.00 -20.87 8.12
C ASN A 93 -8.96 -20.04 7.25
N LYS A 94 -9.65 -19.05 7.82
CA LYS A 94 -10.61 -18.20 7.11
C LYS A 94 -10.68 -16.83 7.71
N ARG A 95 -11.18 -15.89 6.92
CA ARG A 95 -11.57 -14.57 7.41
C ARG A 95 -12.94 -14.19 6.87
N GLU A 96 -13.60 -13.30 7.57
CA GLU A 96 -14.85 -12.70 7.16
C GLU A 96 -14.75 -11.19 7.34
N ILE A 97 -15.06 -10.43 6.30
CA ILE A 97 -15.11 -8.97 6.37
C ILE A 97 -16.54 -8.53 6.12
N ARG A 98 -17.01 -7.55 6.90
CA ARG A 98 -18.33 -6.94 6.78
C ARG A 98 -18.18 -5.43 6.61
N VAL A 99 -19.03 -4.87 5.77
CA VAL A 99 -19.20 -3.43 5.61
C VAL A 99 -20.65 -3.09 5.92
N ASN A 100 -20.86 -2.20 6.87
CA ASN A 100 -22.20 -1.83 7.38
C ASN A 100 -23.07 -3.06 7.77
N GLY A 101 -22.43 -4.04 8.42
CA GLY A 101 -23.09 -5.28 8.85
C GLY A 101 -23.23 -6.35 7.76
N SER A 102 -23.12 -6.00 6.49
CA SER A 102 -23.24 -6.93 5.37
C SER A 102 -21.89 -7.59 5.05
N LYS A 103 -21.86 -8.92 4.98
CA LYS A 103 -20.67 -9.67 4.59
C LYS A 103 -20.33 -9.40 3.15
N ILE A 104 -19.08 -9.03 2.88
CA ILE A 104 -18.58 -8.87 1.51
C ILE A 104 -18.08 -10.20 0.95
N ALA A 105 -18.31 -10.40 -0.36
CA ALA A 105 -17.90 -11.62 -1.04
C ALA A 105 -16.45 -11.58 -1.51
N LYS A 106 -15.93 -10.39 -1.84
CA LYS A 106 -14.60 -10.17 -2.41
C LYS A 106 -13.91 -9.00 -1.73
N ASN A 107 -12.60 -9.06 -1.58
CA ASN A 107 -11.82 -7.91 -1.09
C ASN A 107 -11.96 -6.66 -1.97
N ALA A 108 -12.28 -6.81 -3.25
CA ALA A 108 -12.57 -5.69 -4.13
C ALA A 108 -13.73 -4.83 -3.60
N ASP A 109 -14.69 -5.46 -2.91
CA ASP A 109 -15.86 -4.78 -2.32
C ASP A 109 -15.50 -3.98 -1.05
N LEU A 110 -14.31 -4.20 -0.48
CA LEU A 110 -13.78 -3.41 0.62
C LEU A 110 -13.11 -2.11 0.14
N MET A 111 -12.50 -2.16 -1.05
CA MET A 111 -11.68 -1.06 -1.55
C MET A 111 -12.50 0.23 -1.74
N GLY A 112 -11.92 1.36 -1.32
CA GLY A 112 -12.52 2.69 -1.50
C GLY A 112 -13.53 3.11 -0.42
N HIS A 113 -13.92 2.23 0.51
CA HIS A 113 -14.73 2.66 1.66
C HIS A 113 -13.95 3.57 2.59
N ILE A 114 -12.75 3.17 2.96
CA ILE A 114 -11.76 3.99 3.66
C ILE A 114 -10.42 3.75 2.97
N ASN A 115 -9.79 4.82 2.52
CA ASN A 115 -8.45 4.78 1.95
C ASN A 115 -7.41 5.11 3.00
N SER A 116 -6.27 4.47 2.94
CA SER A 116 -5.16 4.75 3.84
C SER A 116 -3.81 4.72 3.13
N VAL A 117 -2.91 5.59 3.59
CA VAL A 117 -1.51 5.59 3.17
C VAL A 117 -0.68 5.23 4.40
N PHE A 118 0.08 4.15 4.28
CA PHE A 118 0.96 3.67 5.35
C PHE A 118 2.41 4.02 5.02
N PHE A 119 3.11 4.60 5.98
CA PHE A 119 4.53 4.89 5.90
C PHE A 119 5.24 4.43 7.18
N SER A 120 6.29 3.65 7.01
CA SER A 120 7.17 3.14 8.08
C SER A 120 8.62 3.21 7.63
N PRO A 121 9.61 3.01 8.51
CA PRO A 121 11.01 2.90 8.11
C PRO A 121 11.27 1.81 7.06
N GLY A 122 10.43 0.78 7.02
CA GLY A 122 10.49 -0.26 6.00
C GLY A 122 10.21 0.21 4.57
N GLU A 123 9.54 1.35 4.40
CA GLU A 123 9.25 1.93 3.06
C GLU A 123 10.49 2.49 2.35
N LEU A 124 11.64 2.60 3.03
CA LEU A 124 12.93 2.81 2.38
C LEU A 124 13.23 1.78 1.28
N ARG A 125 12.64 0.59 1.41
CA ARG A 125 12.73 -0.49 0.43
C ARG A 125 12.19 -0.08 -0.94
N LEU A 126 11.29 0.91 -1.03
CA LEU A 126 10.85 1.48 -2.31
C LEU A 126 12.01 1.99 -3.16
N ILE A 127 13.05 2.54 -2.51
CA ILE A 127 14.24 3.08 -3.17
C ILE A 127 15.38 2.06 -3.18
N GLN A 128 15.64 1.39 -2.05
CA GLN A 128 16.80 0.53 -1.85
C GLN A 128 16.65 -0.85 -2.49
N ASP A 129 15.45 -1.42 -2.41
CA ASP A 129 15.22 -2.80 -2.84
C ASP A 129 14.90 -2.91 -4.34
N GLY A 130 14.59 -4.13 -4.75
CA GLY A 130 14.25 -4.43 -6.12
C GLY A 130 12.86 -3.97 -6.55
N PRO A 131 12.49 -4.27 -7.79
CA PRO A 131 11.22 -3.89 -8.40
C PRO A 131 9.97 -4.40 -7.65
N ASP A 132 10.10 -5.47 -6.85
CA ASP A 132 8.97 -6.07 -6.14
C ASP A 132 8.30 -5.10 -5.17
N GLU A 133 9.08 -4.32 -4.39
CA GLU A 133 8.55 -3.35 -3.45
C GLU A 133 7.87 -2.18 -4.19
N ARG A 134 8.45 -1.71 -5.30
CA ARG A 134 7.85 -0.67 -6.12
C ARG A 134 6.54 -1.12 -6.79
N ARG A 135 6.49 -2.37 -7.29
CA ARG A 135 5.25 -2.97 -7.80
C ARG A 135 4.20 -3.11 -6.71
N ARG A 136 4.61 -3.56 -5.51
CA ARG A 136 3.72 -3.68 -4.35
C ARG A 136 3.11 -2.34 -3.98
N PHE A 137 3.92 -1.29 -3.90
CA PHE A 137 3.46 0.08 -3.64
C PHE A 137 2.39 0.50 -4.67
N MET A 138 2.69 0.45 -5.96
CA MET A 138 1.73 0.80 -7.01
C MET A 138 0.45 -0.03 -6.93
N ASN A 139 0.56 -1.34 -6.75
CA ASN A 139 -0.58 -2.23 -6.69
C ASN A 139 -1.50 -1.92 -5.51
N ILE A 140 -0.96 -1.64 -4.32
CA ILE A 140 -1.75 -1.29 -3.14
C ILE A 140 -2.47 0.04 -3.35
N SER A 141 -1.76 1.06 -3.84
CA SER A 141 -2.30 2.40 -4.07
C SER A 141 -3.42 2.38 -5.12
N ILE A 142 -3.17 1.74 -6.27
CA ILE A 142 -4.14 1.63 -7.36
C ILE A 142 -5.36 0.79 -6.93
N SER A 143 -5.15 -0.29 -6.18
CA SER A 143 -6.24 -1.15 -5.72
C SER A 143 -7.23 -0.42 -4.82
N GLN A 144 -6.77 0.44 -3.93
CA GLN A 144 -7.65 1.23 -3.05
C GLN A 144 -8.49 2.27 -3.80
N THR A 145 -8.01 2.76 -4.95
CA THR A 145 -8.70 3.77 -5.73
C THR A 145 -9.52 3.19 -6.89
N SER A 146 -9.29 1.92 -7.25
CA SER A 146 -9.91 1.24 -8.38
C SER A 146 -10.19 -0.22 -8.09
N PRO A 147 -11.41 -0.58 -7.60
CA PRO A 147 -11.79 -1.98 -7.35
C PRO A 147 -11.66 -2.88 -8.59
N GLY A 148 -11.87 -2.31 -9.79
CA GLY A 148 -11.66 -3.02 -11.06
C GLY A 148 -10.20 -3.41 -11.28
N SER A 149 -9.27 -2.51 -10.95
CA SER A 149 -7.82 -2.78 -11.03
C SER A 149 -7.37 -3.84 -10.03
N TYR A 150 -7.93 -3.84 -8.81
CA TYR A 150 -7.69 -4.90 -7.85
C TYR A 150 -8.15 -6.27 -8.39
N THR A 151 -9.34 -6.31 -8.99
CA THR A 151 -9.86 -7.54 -9.61
C THR A 151 -8.97 -8.01 -10.75
N ALA A 152 -8.52 -7.09 -11.61
CA ALA A 152 -7.59 -7.40 -12.70
C ALA A 152 -6.26 -7.98 -12.17
N LEU A 153 -5.71 -7.40 -11.10
CA LEU A 153 -4.49 -7.89 -10.47
C LEU A 153 -4.65 -9.31 -9.91
N LEU A 154 -5.75 -9.62 -9.24
CA LEU A 154 -6.02 -10.96 -8.73
C LEU A 154 -6.17 -11.98 -9.86
N ARG A 155 -6.89 -11.62 -10.94
CA ARG A 155 -7.05 -12.47 -12.12
C ARG A 155 -5.73 -12.72 -12.81
N TYR A 156 -4.96 -11.66 -13.03
CA TYR A 156 -3.63 -11.74 -13.62
C TYR A 156 -2.72 -12.71 -12.85
N ASN A 157 -2.61 -12.54 -11.53
CA ASN A 157 -1.76 -13.41 -10.71
C ASN A 157 -2.18 -14.87 -10.78
N LYS A 158 -3.50 -15.14 -10.71
CA LYS A 158 -4.02 -16.51 -10.85
C LYS A 158 -3.68 -17.13 -12.20
N ILE A 159 -3.84 -16.38 -13.30
CA ILE A 159 -3.52 -16.84 -14.64
C ILE A 159 -2.01 -17.04 -14.80
N LEU A 160 -1.20 -16.13 -14.26
CA LEU A 160 0.26 -16.24 -14.28
C LEU A 160 0.74 -17.51 -13.56
N ASP A 161 0.17 -17.83 -12.40
CA ASP A 161 0.50 -19.06 -11.67
C ASP A 161 0.12 -20.32 -12.47
N GLN A 162 -1.04 -20.31 -13.11
CA GLN A 162 -1.50 -21.43 -13.96
C GLN A 162 -0.61 -21.59 -15.19
N ARG A 163 -0.28 -20.48 -15.88
CA ARG A 163 0.66 -20.48 -17.01
C ARG A 163 2.04 -21.01 -16.60
N ASN A 164 2.57 -20.53 -15.46
CA ASN A 164 3.86 -20.99 -14.95
C ASN A 164 3.84 -22.46 -14.52
N SER A 165 2.70 -23.00 -14.08
CA SER A 165 2.54 -24.42 -13.81
C SER A 165 2.55 -25.23 -15.11
N LEU A 166 1.84 -24.75 -16.13
CA LEU A 166 1.81 -25.39 -17.45
C LEU A 166 3.20 -25.42 -18.11
N LEU A 167 3.97 -24.33 -18.03
CA LEU A 167 5.34 -24.25 -18.57
C LEU A 167 6.30 -25.28 -17.95
N LYS A 168 5.95 -25.90 -16.82
CA LYS A 168 6.73 -26.96 -16.14
C LYS A 168 6.23 -28.36 -16.47
N ASP A 169 5.13 -28.47 -17.23
CA ASP A 169 4.57 -29.76 -17.62
C ASP A 169 5.51 -30.47 -18.61
N LYS A 170 5.56 -31.79 -18.52
CA LYS A 170 6.36 -32.63 -19.40
C LYS A 170 5.64 -33.00 -20.70
N ASP A 171 4.33 -32.83 -20.75
CA ASP A 171 3.54 -33.04 -21.94
C ASP A 171 3.55 -31.81 -22.85
N TYR A 172 4.54 -31.75 -23.72
CA TYR A 172 4.73 -30.64 -24.64
C TYR A 172 3.53 -30.40 -25.59
N ALA A 173 2.81 -31.47 -25.97
CA ALA A 173 1.64 -31.33 -26.84
C ALA A 173 0.52 -30.59 -26.11
N LEU A 174 0.24 -30.96 -24.85
CA LEU A 174 -0.72 -30.28 -24.00
C LEU A 174 -0.33 -28.82 -23.78
N VAL A 175 0.96 -28.55 -23.55
CA VAL A 175 1.46 -27.18 -23.36
C VAL A 175 1.19 -26.31 -24.60
N LEU A 176 1.54 -26.84 -25.79
CA LEU A 176 1.36 -26.12 -27.07
C LEU A 176 -0.10 -25.82 -27.36
N ASP A 177 -1.01 -26.72 -27.10
CA ASP A 177 -2.43 -26.58 -27.39
C ASP A 177 -3.13 -25.63 -26.38
N THR A 178 -2.65 -25.59 -25.13
CA THR A 178 -3.35 -24.91 -24.04
C THR A 178 -2.79 -23.50 -23.78
N LEU A 179 -1.49 -23.29 -24.02
CA LEU A 179 -0.79 -22.04 -23.69
C LEU A 179 -1.41 -20.80 -24.36
N PRO A 180 -1.83 -20.82 -25.65
CA PRO A 180 -2.40 -19.64 -26.29
C PRO A 180 -3.63 -19.08 -25.58
N VAL A 181 -4.48 -19.94 -25.02
CA VAL A 181 -5.68 -19.52 -24.27
C VAL A 181 -5.31 -18.78 -22.98
N TRP A 182 -4.27 -19.26 -22.30
CA TRP A 182 -3.75 -18.57 -21.09
C TRP A 182 -3.06 -17.26 -21.45
N ASP A 183 -2.35 -17.21 -22.57
CA ASP A 183 -1.64 -16.01 -23.03
C ASP A 183 -2.62 -14.88 -23.37
N GLU A 184 -3.70 -15.14 -24.06
CA GLU A 184 -4.74 -14.15 -24.35
C GLU A 184 -5.35 -13.56 -23.06
N GLN A 185 -5.73 -14.44 -22.12
CA GLN A 185 -6.29 -14.00 -20.85
C GLN A 185 -5.27 -13.23 -20.01
N LEU A 186 -4.02 -13.69 -19.98
CA LEU A 186 -2.93 -13.02 -19.27
C LEU A 186 -2.72 -11.60 -19.82
N CYS A 187 -2.65 -11.45 -21.15
CA CYS A 187 -2.45 -10.17 -21.82
C CYS A 187 -3.60 -9.20 -21.56
N LYS A 188 -4.84 -9.66 -21.56
CA LYS A 188 -6.02 -8.85 -21.26
C LYS A 188 -5.90 -8.19 -19.87
N TYR A 189 -5.62 -8.95 -18.82
CA TYR A 189 -5.49 -8.39 -17.47
C TYR A 189 -4.16 -7.66 -17.27
N ALA A 190 -3.10 -8.07 -17.95
CA ALA A 190 -1.81 -7.37 -17.95
C ALA A 190 -1.93 -5.95 -18.50
N ALA A 191 -2.65 -5.76 -19.59
CA ALA A 191 -2.87 -4.46 -20.22
C ALA A 191 -3.56 -3.48 -19.27
N VAL A 192 -4.60 -3.91 -18.56
CA VAL A 192 -5.27 -3.10 -17.54
C VAL A 192 -4.29 -2.65 -16.44
N ILE A 193 -3.47 -3.58 -15.93
CA ILE A 193 -2.50 -3.29 -14.87
C ILE A 193 -1.45 -2.29 -15.36
N ILE A 194 -0.88 -2.51 -16.54
CA ILE A 194 0.15 -1.65 -17.12
C ILE A 194 -0.39 -0.23 -17.31
N LYS A 195 -1.55 -0.10 -17.95
CA LYS A 195 -2.18 1.20 -18.20
C LYS A 195 -2.43 1.96 -16.91
N LYS A 196 -2.99 1.27 -15.88
CA LYS A 196 -3.26 1.88 -14.59
C LYS A 196 -1.99 2.29 -13.83
N ARG A 197 -0.91 1.54 -13.96
CA ARG A 197 0.39 1.93 -13.38
C ARG A 197 0.97 3.17 -14.07
N VAL A 198 0.90 3.25 -15.40
CA VAL A 198 1.37 4.42 -16.14
C VAL A 198 0.56 5.66 -15.72
N GLU A 199 -0.78 5.58 -15.75
CA GLU A 199 -1.66 6.67 -15.30
C GLU A 199 -1.38 7.11 -13.85
N PHE A 200 -1.13 6.16 -12.97
CA PHE A 200 -0.78 6.44 -11.57
C PHE A 200 0.57 7.15 -11.46
N LEU A 201 1.59 6.68 -12.16
CA LEU A 201 2.94 7.26 -12.10
C LEU A 201 3.01 8.65 -12.76
N GLU A 202 2.25 8.89 -13.83
CA GLU A 202 2.13 10.21 -14.45
C GLU A 202 1.54 11.25 -13.50
N LYS A 203 0.58 10.84 -12.64
CA LYS A 203 0.05 11.70 -11.57
C LYS A 203 0.99 11.80 -10.37
N LEU A 204 1.68 10.71 -10.01
CA LEU A 204 2.57 10.65 -8.85
C LEU A 204 3.82 11.54 -9.04
N ALA A 205 4.41 11.50 -10.22
CA ALA A 205 5.71 12.12 -10.48
C ALA A 205 5.76 13.62 -10.16
N PRO A 206 4.79 14.46 -10.62
CA PRO A 206 4.81 15.88 -10.28
C PRO A 206 4.67 16.14 -8.78
N PHE A 207 3.74 15.47 -8.10
CA PHE A 207 3.58 15.61 -6.65
C PHE A 207 4.81 15.14 -5.89
N ALA A 208 5.41 14.02 -6.29
CA ALA A 208 6.63 13.53 -5.66
C ALA A 208 7.81 14.52 -5.82
N LYS A 209 7.94 15.13 -6.98
CA LYS A 209 8.91 16.19 -7.24
C LYS A 209 8.69 17.38 -6.31
N ASP A 210 7.45 17.88 -6.20
CA ASP A 210 7.11 19.05 -5.40
C ASP A 210 7.33 18.80 -3.89
N TYR A 211 6.93 17.62 -3.39
CA TYR A 211 7.17 17.26 -1.99
C TYR A 211 8.65 17.07 -1.70
N HIS A 212 9.41 16.47 -2.63
CA HIS A 212 10.84 16.31 -2.44
C HIS A 212 11.56 17.67 -2.40
N PHE A 213 11.22 18.55 -3.33
CA PHE A 213 11.71 19.93 -3.36
C PHE A 213 11.40 20.69 -2.06
N LEU A 214 10.14 20.58 -1.57
CA LEU A 214 9.74 21.15 -0.29
C LEU A 214 10.58 20.58 0.87
N LEU A 215 10.76 19.27 0.94
CA LEU A 215 11.46 18.60 2.05
C LEU A 215 12.97 18.90 2.05
N THR A 216 13.57 19.15 0.90
CA THR A 216 15.01 19.41 0.71
C THR A 216 15.36 20.89 0.60
N ASP A 217 14.40 21.84 0.80
CA ASP A 217 14.59 23.28 0.60
C ASP A 217 15.03 23.67 -0.83
N GLY A 218 14.64 22.86 -1.81
CA GLY A 218 14.99 23.09 -3.20
C GLY A 218 16.39 22.64 -3.60
N GLU A 219 17.10 21.96 -2.73
CA GLU A 219 18.48 21.53 -2.97
C GLU A 219 18.56 20.28 -3.89
N GLU A 220 17.49 19.48 -3.94
CA GLU A 220 17.50 18.21 -4.67
C GLU A 220 16.27 18.09 -5.58
N GLU A 221 16.47 17.54 -6.76
CA GLU A 221 15.42 17.21 -7.72
C GLU A 221 15.15 15.71 -7.72
N LEU A 222 13.88 15.32 -7.45
CA LEU A 222 13.40 13.94 -7.59
C LEU A 222 12.69 13.76 -8.93
N VAL A 223 13.09 12.74 -9.68
CA VAL A 223 12.44 12.36 -10.94
C VAL A 223 12.00 10.90 -10.86
N ILE A 224 10.72 10.66 -11.14
CA ILE A 224 10.14 9.32 -11.25
C ILE A 224 9.82 9.07 -12.71
N ARG A 225 10.35 7.98 -13.27
CA ARG A 225 10.11 7.58 -14.66
C ARG A 225 9.44 6.21 -14.71
N PRO A 226 8.24 6.10 -15.29
CA PRO A 226 7.63 4.80 -15.54
C PRO A 226 8.42 4.02 -16.59
N ASP A 227 8.41 2.69 -16.48
CA ASP A 227 8.85 1.82 -17.55
C ASP A 227 7.85 1.89 -18.73
N ARG A 228 8.20 2.64 -19.78
CA ARG A 228 7.32 2.89 -20.94
C ARG A 228 7.47 1.82 -22.02
N LYS A 229 7.61 0.56 -21.68
CA LYS A 229 7.69 -0.53 -22.66
C LYS A 229 6.40 -0.69 -23.50
N TYR A 230 5.29 -0.18 -22.97
CA TYR A 230 3.97 -0.31 -23.58
C TYR A 230 3.22 1.03 -23.51
N GLU A 231 2.74 1.47 -24.65
CA GLU A 231 1.94 2.70 -24.79
C GLU A 231 0.72 2.40 -25.68
N GLY A 232 -0.39 3.12 -25.44
CA GLY A 232 -1.61 3.01 -26.22
C GLY A 232 -2.85 2.60 -25.41
N SER A 233 -3.85 2.10 -26.10
CA SER A 233 -5.08 1.55 -25.51
C SER A 233 -4.80 0.21 -24.82
N GLU A 234 -5.75 -0.28 -24.01
CA GLU A 234 -5.62 -1.61 -23.37
C GLU A 234 -5.52 -2.71 -24.43
N GLU A 235 -6.24 -2.58 -25.56
CA GLU A 235 -6.21 -3.51 -26.67
C GLU A 235 -4.84 -3.52 -27.36
N GLU A 236 -4.26 -2.36 -27.65
CA GLU A 236 -2.93 -2.24 -28.26
C GLU A 236 -1.82 -2.77 -27.34
N ILE A 237 -1.94 -2.53 -26.03
CA ILE A 237 -1.01 -3.07 -25.03
C ILE A 237 -1.13 -4.60 -24.98
N ALA A 238 -2.36 -5.15 -24.99
CA ALA A 238 -2.59 -6.60 -24.95
C ALA A 238 -2.01 -7.28 -26.20
N GLU A 239 -2.21 -6.70 -27.38
CA GLU A 239 -1.67 -7.23 -28.64
C GLU A 239 -0.13 -7.24 -28.65
N LYS A 240 0.49 -6.13 -28.24
CA LYS A 240 1.96 -6.04 -28.11
C LYS A 240 2.52 -7.06 -27.10
N LEU A 241 1.80 -7.27 -25.99
CA LEU A 241 2.18 -8.28 -25.00
C LEU A 241 2.09 -9.69 -25.55
N LEU A 242 1.01 -10.00 -26.27
CA LEU A 242 0.80 -11.30 -26.88
C LEU A 242 1.93 -11.63 -27.88
N GLY A 243 2.29 -10.70 -28.76
CA GLY A 243 3.43 -10.85 -29.66
C GLY A 243 4.76 -11.09 -28.92
N ARG A 244 4.97 -10.39 -27.79
CA ARG A 244 6.18 -10.58 -26.97
C ARG A 244 6.18 -11.93 -26.25
N LEU A 245 5.05 -12.41 -25.77
CA LEU A 245 4.95 -13.76 -25.17
C LEU A 245 5.27 -14.84 -26.21
N ALA A 246 4.72 -14.72 -27.41
CA ALA A 246 5.01 -15.64 -28.53
C ALA A 246 6.52 -15.65 -28.84
N ASN A 247 7.15 -14.50 -28.94
CA ASN A 247 8.59 -14.39 -29.20
C ASN A 247 9.50 -14.90 -28.06
N ASN A 248 8.96 -14.99 -26.82
CA ASN A 248 9.70 -15.48 -25.65
C ASN A 248 9.31 -16.91 -25.25
N TYR A 249 8.50 -17.59 -26.05
CA TYR A 249 7.95 -18.90 -25.72
C TYR A 249 9.02 -19.94 -25.37
N GLU A 250 10.03 -20.14 -26.23
CA GLU A 250 11.12 -21.10 -25.98
C GLU A 250 11.92 -20.78 -24.73
N LYS A 251 12.12 -19.46 -24.46
CA LYS A 251 12.78 -18.99 -23.23
C LYS A 251 11.95 -19.31 -22.01
N ASP A 252 10.64 -19.05 -22.04
CA ASP A 252 9.71 -19.32 -20.94
C ASP A 252 9.64 -20.81 -20.64
N LEU A 253 9.57 -21.67 -21.67
CA LEU A 253 9.62 -23.12 -21.52
C LEU A 253 10.91 -23.60 -20.84
N ARG A 254 12.06 -23.12 -21.32
CA ARG A 254 13.35 -23.49 -20.76
C ARG A 254 13.50 -23.08 -19.29
N LEU A 255 12.96 -21.89 -18.91
CA LEU A 255 13.04 -21.34 -17.55
C LEU A 255 11.91 -21.87 -16.63
N GLY A 256 10.82 -22.39 -17.18
CA GLY A 256 9.64 -22.83 -16.43
C GLY A 256 8.84 -21.69 -15.79
N PHE A 257 8.98 -20.46 -16.31
CA PHE A 257 8.21 -19.30 -15.86
C PHE A 257 8.12 -18.21 -16.92
N THR A 258 7.09 -17.37 -16.80
CA THR A 258 6.81 -16.24 -17.68
C THR A 258 7.81 -15.11 -17.50
N THR A 259 8.44 -14.66 -18.60
CA THR A 259 9.45 -13.59 -18.58
C THR A 259 8.93 -12.23 -19.02
N VAL A 260 7.70 -12.14 -19.51
CA VAL A 260 7.07 -10.93 -20.06
C VAL A 260 5.79 -10.60 -19.28
N GLY A 261 5.58 -9.33 -18.93
CA GLY A 261 4.35 -8.85 -18.30
C GLY A 261 4.59 -7.92 -17.12
N PRO A 262 3.52 -7.38 -16.50
CA PRO A 262 3.60 -6.38 -15.42
C PRO A 262 4.27 -6.89 -14.14
N HIS A 263 4.43 -8.18 -13.96
CA HIS A 263 5.22 -8.77 -12.86
C HIS A 263 6.75 -8.59 -13.07
N ARG A 264 7.17 -8.02 -14.21
CA ARG A 264 8.56 -7.67 -14.55
C ARG A 264 8.78 -6.17 -14.74
N ASP A 265 7.72 -5.36 -14.58
CA ASP A 265 7.84 -3.91 -14.68
C ASP A 265 8.62 -3.32 -13.51
N ASP A 266 9.19 -2.15 -13.76
CA ASP A 266 9.85 -1.33 -12.76
C ASP A 266 9.57 0.15 -13.03
N LEU A 267 10.07 1.00 -12.14
CA LEU A 267 10.15 2.45 -12.32
C LEU A 267 11.54 2.92 -11.90
N ASP A 268 12.03 3.95 -12.57
CA ASP A 268 13.29 4.59 -12.20
C ASP A 268 13.02 5.71 -11.20
N VAL A 269 13.85 5.76 -10.17
CA VAL A 269 13.90 6.85 -9.19
C VAL A 269 15.24 7.53 -9.29
N LEU A 270 15.24 8.78 -9.74
CA LEU A 270 16.47 9.56 -9.92
C LEU A 270 16.46 10.73 -8.94
N ILE A 271 17.60 10.99 -8.32
CA ILE A 271 17.85 12.19 -7.50
C ILE A 271 18.99 12.95 -8.15
N ASN A 272 18.77 14.21 -8.51
CA ASN A 272 19.74 15.04 -9.24
C ASN A 272 20.28 14.36 -10.52
N GLY A 273 19.43 13.61 -11.21
CA GLY A 273 19.77 12.89 -12.44
C GLY A 273 20.50 11.56 -12.25
N ALA A 274 20.90 11.19 -11.03
CA ALA A 274 21.56 9.93 -10.72
C ALA A 274 20.56 8.89 -10.17
N ASP A 275 20.80 7.59 -10.47
CA ASP A 275 19.99 6.49 -9.91
C ASP A 275 20.02 6.50 -8.38
N ALA A 276 18.84 6.66 -7.75
CA ALA A 276 18.77 6.80 -6.32
C ALA A 276 19.20 5.52 -5.58
N LYS A 277 18.94 4.34 -6.14
CA LYS A 277 19.34 3.08 -5.54
C LYS A 277 20.86 2.92 -5.48
N ALA A 278 21.55 3.36 -6.53
CA ALA A 278 23.01 3.18 -6.65
C ALA A 278 23.82 4.28 -5.94
N TYR A 279 23.31 5.51 -5.93
CA TYR A 279 24.14 6.68 -5.59
C TYR A 279 23.58 7.55 -4.45
N ALA A 280 22.30 7.42 -4.07
CA ALA A 280 21.77 8.29 -3.03
C ALA A 280 22.21 7.88 -1.62
N SER A 281 22.43 8.87 -0.77
CA SER A 281 22.63 8.65 0.66
C SER A 281 21.35 8.12 1.33
N GLN A 282 21.48 7.51 2.51
CA GLN A 282 20.30 7.06 3.26
C GLN A 282 19.30 8.19 3.57
N GLY A 283 19.80 9.40 3.87
CA GLY A 283 18.99 10.58 4.10
C GLY A 283 18.19 11.00 2.87
N GLN A 284 18.81 10.97 1.68
CA GLN A 284 18.17 11.24 0.39
C GLN A 284 17.10 10.20 0.07
N MET A 285 17.42 8.91 0.24
CA MET A 285 16.44 7.83 0.03
C MET A 285 15.23 7.96 0.95
N ARG A 286 15.42 8.32 2.23
CA ARG A 286 14.34 8.57 3.19
C ARG A 286 13.45 9.73 2.75
N THR A 287 14.07 10.82 2.30
CA THR A 287 13.33 11.99 1.83
C THR A 287 12.54 11.65 0.56
N ALA A 288 13.13 10.91 -0.38
CA ALA A 288 12.45 10.46 -1.59
C ALA A 288 11.29 9.51 -1.29
N ALA A 289 11.47 8.53 -0.39
CA ALA A 289 10.39 7.63 0.04
C ALA A 289 9.24 8.40 0.71
N LEU A 290 9.55 9.38 1.57
CA LEU A 290 8.55 10.25 2.20
C LEU A 290 7.80 11.09 1.15
N ALA A 291 8.52 11.67 0.18
CA ALA A 291 7.93 12.44 -0.91
C ALA A 291 6.96 11.61 -1.76
N LEU A 292 7.32 10.35 -2.08
CA LEU A 292 6.46 9.41 -2.77
C LEU A 292 5.17 9.11 -1.98
N LYS A 293 5.27 8.93 -0.66
CA LYS A 293 4.10 8.65 0.19
C LYS A 293 3.20 9.88 0.35
N LEU A 294 3.75 11.09 0.43
CA LEU A 294 2.96 12.31 0.43
C LEU A 294 2.30 12.56 -0.94
N ALA A 295 2.98 12.24 -2.02
CA ALA A 295 2.41 12.28 -3.36
C ALA A 295 1.24 11.28 -3.53
N GLU A 296 1.38 10.08 -2.97
CA GLU A 296 0.30 9.08 -2.91
C GLU A 296 -0.94 9.66 -2.21
N VAL A 297 -0.78 10.37 -1.09
CA VAL A 297 -1.88 11.05 -0.39
C VAL A 297 -2.61 12.05 -1.30
N GLN A 298 -1.88 12.83 -2.11
CA GLN A 298 -2.50 13.79 -3.03
C GLN A 298 -3.27 13.10 -4.17
N ILE A 299 -2.76 12.00 -4.69
CA ILE A 299 -3.47 11.20 -5.69
C ILE A 299 -4.81 10.69 -5.13
N PHE A 300 -4.80 10.17 -3.90
CA PHE A 300 -6.04 9.74 -3.25
C PHE A 300 -7.03 10.89 -3.12
N LYS A 301 -6.57 12.08 -2.72
CA LYS A 301 -7.40 13.29 -2.63
C LYS A 301 -7.98 13.68 -3.99
N GLU A 302 -7.18 13.66 -5.06
CA GLU A 302 -7.68 13.96 -6.40
C GLU A 302 -8.74 12.98 -6.88
N ILE A 303 -8.54 11.68 -6.65
CA ILE A 303 -9.45 10.64 -7.14
C ILE A 303 -10.72 10.58 -6.29
N SER A 304 -10.60 10.60 -4.96
CA SER A 304 -11.73 10.44 -4.04
C SER A 304 -12.38 11.75 -3.61
N GLY A 305 -11.71 12.90 -3.82
CA GLY A 305 -12.14 14.20 -3.30
C GLY A 305 -11.89 14.39 -1.81
N GLU A 306 -11.25 13.44 -1.14
CA GLU A 306 -10.95 13.43 0.29
C GLU A 306 -9.51 12.97 0.54
N TYR A 307 -8.88 13.48 1.61
CA TYR A 307 -7.62 12.92 2.07
C TYR A 307 -7.81 11.51 2.64
N PRO A 308 -6.92 10.56 2.34
CA PRO A 308 -6.91 9.25 3.00
C PRO A 308 -6.47 9.39 4.46
N VAL A 309 -6.71 8.37 5.26
CA VAL A 309 -6.11 8.26 6.60
C VAL A 309 -4.61 8.00 6.45
N LEU A 310 -3.78 8.91 6.95
CA LEU A 310 -2.33 8.77 6.91
C LEU A 310 -1.84 8.03 8.16
N ILE A 311 -1.06 6.99 7.97
CA ILE A 311 -0.46 6.19 9.05
C ILE A 311 1.05 6.35 8.98
N LEU A 312 1.65 6.95 10.03
CA LEU A 312 3.08 7.17 10.16
C LEU A 312 3.64 6.32 11.32
N ASP A 313 4.18 5.14 11.00
CA ASP A 313 4.69 4.22 12.01
C ASP A 313 6.19 4.44 12.23
N ASP A 314 6.54 5.06 13.36
CA ASP A 314 7.92 5.39 13.83
C ASP A 314 8.76 6.23 12.84
N VAL A 315 8.10 6.96 11.94
CA VAL A 315 8.76 7.75 10.88
C VAL A 315 9.53 8.94 11.43
N MET A 316 8.99 9.56 12.49
CA MET A 316 9.57 10.78 13.04
C MET A 316 10.97 10.57 13.63
N SER A 317 11.29 9.35 14.12
CA SER A 317 12.61 9.03 14.64
C SER A 317 13.71 9.09 13.58
N GLU A 318 13.33 8.88 12.31
CA GLU A 318 14.22 8.81 11.16
C GLU A 318 14.48 10.18 10.48
N LEU A 319 13.76 11.23 10.88
CA LEU A 319 13.83 12.56 10.29
C LEU A 319 14.56 13.55 11.22
N ASP A 320 15.31 14.47 10.64
CA ASP A 320 15.82 15.63 11.34
C ASP A 320 14.71 16.64 11.73
N LEU A 321 15.04 17.60 12.58
CA LEU A 321 14.08 18.58 13.10
C LEU A 321 13.38 19.38 12.01
N LYS A 322 14.11 19.74 10.94
CA LYS A 322 13.60 20.57 9.85
C LYS A 322 12.58 19.82 9.04
N ARG A 323 12.91 18.58 8.64
CA ARG A 323 11.99 17.70 7.89
C ARG A 323 10.76 17.32 8.71
N ARG A 324 10.90 17.09 10.03
CA ARG A 324 9.74 16.83 10.91
C ARG A 324 8.74 17.99 10.89
N ARG A 325 9.22 19.23 11.01
CA ARG A 325 8.34 20.42 10.96
C ARG A 325 7.63 20.54 9.62
N LYS A 326 8.34 20.31 8.52
CA LYS A 326 7.75 20.33 7.18
C LYS A 326 6.69 19.24 7.01
N LEU A 327 6.97 18.02 7.45
CA LEU A 327 6.00 16.93 7.43
C LEU A 327 4.74 17.28 8.24
N LEU A 328 4.88 17.77 9.47
CA LEU A 328 3.74 18.21 10.30
C LEU A 328 2.88 19.27 9.60
N ASN A 329 3.50 20.19 8.86
CA ASN A 329 2.75 21.19 8.07
C ASN A 329 2.00 20.54 6.89
N CYS A 330 2.58 19.56 6.22
CA CYS A 330 1.94 18.87 5.09
C CYS A 330 0.71 18.04 5.50
N ILE A 331 0.65 17.59 6.76
CA ILE A 331 -0.38 16.65 7.23
C ILE A 331 -1.51 17.32 8.05
N ARG A 332 -1.55 18.65 8.12
CA ARG A 332 -2.51 19.40 8.98
C ARG A 332 -3.98 19.14 8.64
N ASP A 333 -4.28 18.97 7.36
CA ASP A 333 -5.65 18.93 6.84
C ASP A 333 -6.18 17.48 6.71
N MET A 334 -5.49 16.50 7.28
CA MET A 334 -5.87 15.08 7.16
C MET A 334 -5.78 14.37 8.50
N GLN A 335 -6.61 13.35 8.67
CA GLN A 335 -6.46 12.47 9.81
C GLN A 335 -5.15 11.70 9.70
N THR A 336 -4.30 11.85 10.73
CA THR A 336 -3.02 11.16 10.79
C THR A 336 -2.93 10.35 12.09
N ILE A 337 -2.55 9.09 11.97
CA ILE A 337 -2.21 8.20 13.08
C ILE A 337 -0.70 8.02 13.08
N LEU A 338 -0.05 8.63 14.07
CA LEU A 338 1.40 8.63 14.21
C LEU A 338 1.82 7.79 15.40
N THR A 339 2.80 6.91 15.24
CA THR A 339 3.39 6.17 16.36
C THR A 339 4.78 6.72 16.68
N CYS A 340 5.10 6.83 17.97
CA CYS A 340 6.42 7.23 18.44
C CYS A 340 6.73 6.67 19.83
N THR A 341 7.98 6.75 20.24
CA THR A 341 8.39 6.39 21.61
C THR A 341 8.18 7.54 22.60
N HIS A 342 8.43 8.78 22.17
CA HIS A 342 8.38 9.99 22.99
C HIS A 342 7.67 11.13 22.24
N THR A 343 6.66 11.71 22.85
CA THR A 343 5.87 12.81 22.24
C THR A 343 6.61 14.13 22.18
N GLU A 344 7.40 14.45 23.21
CA GLU A 344 8.08 15.76 23.35
C GLU A 344 9.04 16.08 22.20
N ARG A 345 9.67 15.02 21.63
CA ARG A 345 10.64 15.16 20.54
C ARG A 345 9.99 15.25 19.15
N VAL A 346 8.68 15.07 19.07
CA VAL A 346 7.96 14.86 17.81
C VAL A 346 7.01 16.03 17.50
N LEU A 347 6.34 16.56 18.48
CA LEU A 347 5.14 17.39 18.25
C LEU A 347 5.38 18.89 18.09
N TYR A 348 6.46 19.44 18.62
CA TYR A 348 6.79 20.88 18.49
C TYR A 348 5.60 21.84 18.67
N GLY A 349 4.69 21.53 19.62
CA GLY A 349 3.50 22.36 19.88
C GLY A 349 2.30 22.10 18.94
N ALA A 350 2.34 21.10 18.08
CA ALA A 350 1.17 20.71 17.29
C ALA A 350 0.05 20.17 18.19
N GLU A 351 -1.17 20.65 17.96
CA GLU A 351 -2.36 20.09 18.61
C GLU A 351 -2.56 18.66 18.15
N CYS A 352 -2.76 17.74 19.10
CA CYS A 352 -2.94 16.34 18.80
C CYS A 352 -3.69 15.60 19.91
N ASN A 353 -4.38 14.54 19.52
CA ASN A 353 -4.91 13.55 20.43
C ASN A 353 -3.77 12.59 20.83
N LYS A 354 -3.44 12.53 22.12
CA LYS A 354 -2.36 11.70 22.65
C LYS A 354 -2.93 10.43 23.28
N ILE A 355 -2.48 9.28 22.82
CA ILE A 355 -2.92 7.96 23.30
C ILE A 355 -1.69 7.19 23.77
N ARG A 356 -1.57 6.99 25.08
CA ARG A 356 -0.48 6.18 25.67
C ARG A 356 -0.80 4.71 25.58
N ILE A 357 0.14 3.92 25.08
CA ILE A 357 0.00 2.47 24.96
C ILE A 357 1.05 1.78 25.81
N GLU A 358 0.60 0.86 26.67
CA GLU A 358 1.44 0.04 27.54
C GLU A 358 0.88 -1.37 27.63
N ASN A 359 1.68 -2.39 27.23
CA ASN A 359 1.31 -3.80 27.25
C ASN A 359 -0.03 -4.14 26.56
N GLY A 360 -0.29 -3.52 25.40
CA GLY A 360 -1.54 -3.72 24.66
C GLY A 360 -2.77 -3.10 25.33
N LYS A 361 -2.58 -2.08 26.17
CA LYS A 361 -3.65 -1.34 26.84
C LYS A 361 -3.44 0.16 26.69
N ILE A 362 -4.54 0.89 26.54
CA ILE A 362 -4.53 2.35 26.65
C ILE A 362 -4.37 2.71 28.12
N LYS A 363 -3.51 3.69 28.38
CA LYS A 363 -3.29 4.28 29.69
C LYS A 363 -3.62 5.77 29.68
N ASP A 364 -4.23 6.24 30.74
CA ASP A 364 -4.52 7.66 30.98
C ASP A 364 -3.23 8.49 31.12
#